data_4400ac458798d74d042e6e4d77b87161
#
_entry.id   4400ac458798d74d042e6e4d77b87161
#
_cell.length_a   1.000
_cell.length_b   1.000
_cell.length_c   1.000
_cell.angle_alpha   90.00
_cell.angle_beta   90.00
_cell.angle_gamma   90.00
#
_symmetry.space_group_name_H-M   'P 1'
#
loop_
_entity.id
_entity.type
_entity.pdbx_description
1 polymer ?
#
loop_
_entity_poly.entity_id
_entity_poly.type
_entity_poly.pdbx_seq_one_letter_code
_entity_poly.pdbx_strand_id
1 'polypeptide(L)'
;MRLSHPYPFLLSTDFVKVPNAIVTIGTFDGVHQGHRAILEDMVNSAKEIEGETVVITFYPHPRQVLNIDSSNLRFITNQEEKIKHLEEIGIDNLIVVNFTKEFSRVSSESFIRDYVIENINPAKIVIGYDHHFGKNRMGDFSLLQDLASQYKFKVQRIEAHDVENIAVSSTKIRLSLQRGDVEHANMLDRKSVV
;
A
#
# COMPACT_ATOMS: atom_id res chain seq x y z
N MET A 1 -15.82 -17.90 -11.79
CA MET A 1 -15.74 -18.96 -10.80
C MET A 1 -14.61 -18.59 -9.86
N ARG A 2 -14.91 -17.91 -8.74
CA ARG A 2 -13.89 -17.53 -7.74
C ARG A 2 -13.39 -18.82 -7.10
N LEU A 3 -12.11 -19.11 -7.29
CA LEU A 3 -11.47 -20.25 -6.61
C LEU A 3 -11.52 -20.00 -5.10
N SER A 4 -12.04 -20.97 -4.37
CA SER A 4 -12.11 -20.99 -2.92
C SER A 4 -10.72 -21.17 -2.29
N HIS A 5 -9.90 -20.13 -2.33
CA HIS A 5 -8.77 -20.01 -1.43
C HIS A 5 -9.30 -19.45 -0.10
N PRO A 6 -8.78 -19.88 1.06
CA PRO A 6 -9.19 -19.34 2.36
C PRO A 6 -8.87 -17.84 2.53
N TYR A 7 -8.21 -17.23 1.55
CA TYR A 7 -7.94 -15.80 1.45
C TYR A 7 -8.40 -15.29 0.08
N PRO A 8 -9.15 -14.17 -0.01
CA PRO A 8 -9.59 -13.57 -1.27
C PRO A 8 -8.46 -12.90 -2.06
N PHE A 9 -7.19 -13.28 -1.81
CA PHE A 9 -6.00 -12.59 -2.27
C PHE A 9 -5.29 -13.38 -3.37
N LEU A 10 -5.12 -12.74 -4.52
CA LEU A 10 -4.27 -13.25 -5.58
C LEU A 10 -2.80 -13.07 -5.20
N LEU A 11 -2.09 -14.17 -5.03
CA LEU A 11 -0.62 -14.15 -4.94
C LEU A 11 -0.04 -13.85 -6.33
N SER A 12 0.78 -12.90 -6.40
CA SER A 12 1.59 -12.18 -7.37
C SER A 12 1.76 -12.65 -8.83
N THR A 13 1.31 -13.80 -9.26
CA THR A 13 1.44 -14.23 -10.66
C THR A 13 0.17 -14.06 -11.49
N ASP A 14 -0.96 -13.83 -10.83
CA ASP A 14 -2.26 -13.71 -11.48
C ASP A 14 -2.83 -12.29 -11.30
N PHE A 15 -2.15 -11.30 -11.89
CA PHE A 15 -2.74 -9.99 -12.07
C PHE A 15 -3.95 -10.12 -13.01
N VAL A 16 -5.13 -9.96 -12.48
CA VAL A 16 -6.37 -9.99 -13.25
C VAL A 16 -6.83 -8.57 -13.51
N LYS A 17 -7.28 -8.29 -14.72
CA LYS A 17 -7.95 -7.01 -15.01
C LYS A 17 -9.16 -6.86 -14.13
N VAL A 18 -9.20 -5.76 -13.40
CA VAL A 18 -10.30 -5.42 -12.49
C VAL A 18 -11.05 -4.24 -13.07
N PRO A 19 -12.37 -4.36 -13.31
CA PRO A 19 -13.15 -3.25 -13.83
C PRO A 19 -13.08 -2.01 -12.92
N ASN A 20 -12.81 -0.85 -13.49
CA ASN A 20 -12.73 0.43 -12.79
C ASN A 20 -11.83 0.39 -11.54
N ALA A 21 -10.68 -0.31 -11.62
CA ALA A 21 -9.80 -0.53 -10.49
C ALA A 21 -9.28 0.78 -9.86
N ILE A 22 -9.44 0.92 -8.55
CA ILE A 22 -8.78 1.94 -7.75
C ILE A 22 -7.58 1.28 -7.08
N VAL A 23 -6.38 1.68 -7.48
CA VAL A 23 -5.13 1.00 -7.10
C VAL A 23 -4.33 1.83 -6.12
N THR A 24 -3.75 1.20 -5.11
CA THR A 24 -2.66 1.79 -4.31
C THR A 24 -1.50 0.82 -4.18
N ILE A 25 -0.33 1.37 -3.91
CA ILE A 25 0.93 0.63 -3.81
C ILE A 25 1.56 0.96 -2.46
N GLY A 26 2.01 -0.02 -1.70
CA GLY A 26 2.68 0.26 -0.44
C GLY A 26 3.00 -0.98 0.38
N THR A 27 3.83 -0.83 1.39
CA THR A 27 4.14 -1.93 2.33
C THR A 27 3.05 -2.14 3.37
N PHE A 28 2.32 -1.10 3.70
CA PHE A 28 1.19 -1.09 4.65
C PHE A 28 1.51 -1.79 5.97
N ASP A 29 2.72 -1.59 6.50
CA ASP A 29 3.11 -2.17 7.78
C ASP A 29 2.38 -1.47 8.93
N GLY A 30 1.58 -2.23 9.67
CA GLY A 30 0.71 -1.78 10.74
C GLY A 30 -0.70 -1.38 10.30
N VAL A 31 -0.94 -1.05 9.02
CA VAL A 31 -2.22 -0.49 8.53
C VAL A 31 -2.73 0.63 9.47
N HIS A 32 -1.80 1.48 9.92
CA HIS A 32 -2.02 2.57 10.88
C HIS A 32 -2.97 3.65 10.34
N GLN A 33 -3.35 4.63 11.16
CA GLN A 33 -4.35 5.67 10.80
C GLN A 33 -4.05 6.38 9.47
N GLY A 34 -2.77 6.70 9.19
CA GLY A 34 -2.39 7.29 7.89
C GLY A 34 -2.62 6.35 6.70
N HIS A 35 -2.41 5.03 6.87
CA HIS A 35 -2.76 4.05 5.85
C HIS A 35 -4.28 3.91 5.70
N ARG A 36 -5.02 3.90 6.83
CA ARG A 36 -6.48 3.78 6.81
C ARG A 36 -7.13 4.93 6.05
N ALA A 37 -6.68 6.16 6.25
CA ALA A 37 -7.19 7.33 5.52
C ALA A 37 -7.10 7.14 4.00
N ILE A 38 -5.99 6.62 3.48
CA ILE A 38 -5.80 6.31 2.06
C ILE A 38 -6.75 5.19 1.62
N LEU A 39 -6.83 4.11 2.39
CA LEU A 39 -7.61 2.92 2.04
C LEU A 39 -9.11 3.18 2.09
N GLU A 40 -9.58 3.94 3.07
CA GLU A 40 -10.99 4.34 3.20
C GLU A 40 -11.42 5.28 2.05
N ASP A 41 -10.54 6.23 1.64
CA ASP A 41 -10.77 7.06 0.44
C ASP A 41 -10.88 6.22 -0.82
N MET A 42 -10.03 5.20 -0.96
CA MET A 42 -10.09 4.27 -2.09
C MET A 42 -11.42 3.50 -2.14
N VAL A 43 -11.87 2.97 -1.00
CA VAL A 43 -13.14 2.25 -0.89
C VAL A 43 -14.32 3.15 -1.30
N ASN A 44 -14.32 4.40 -0.84
CA ASN A 44 -15.35 5.36 -1.22
C ASN A 44 -15.27 5.70 -2.71
N SER A 45 -14.08 5.97 -3.24
CA SER A 45 -13.87 6.23 -4.66
C SER A 45 -14.30 5.05 -5.55
N ALA A 46 -14.06 3.81 -5.13
CA ALA A 46 -14.47 2.62 -5.87
C ALA A 46 -16.00 2.51 -5.95
N LYS A 47 -16.70 2.77 -4.84
CA LYS A 47 -18.17 2.77 -4.81
C LYS A 47 -18.78 3.80 -5.76
N GLU A 48 -18.17 4.98 -5.88
CA GLU A 48 -18.69 6.06 -6.77
C GLU A 48 -18.66 5.69 -8.27
N ILE A 49 -17.78 4.79 -8.68
CA ILE A 49 -17.60 4.40 -10.08
C ILE A 49 -17.93 2.93 -10.35
N GLU A 50 -18.61 2.27 -9.41
CA GLU A 50 -18.91 0.83 -9.48
C GLU A 50 -17.65 0.00 -9.79
N GLY A 51 -16.54 0.35 -9.14
CA GLY A 51 -15.23 -0.28 -9.30
C GLY A 51 -14.85 -1.11 -8.10
N GLU A 52 -13.65 -1.68 -8.14
CA GLU A 52 -13.06 -2.46 -7.05
C GLU A 52 -11.72 -1.85 -6.62
N THR A 53 -11.41 -1.99 -5.35
CA THR A 53 -10.12 -1.60 -4.77
C THR A 53 -9.06 -2.67 -4.98
N VAL A 54 -7.83 -2.23 -5.30
CA VAL A 54 -6.66 -3.11 -5.45
C VAL A 54 -5.51 -2.55 -4.63
N VAL A 55 -5.06 -3.28 -3.62
CA VAL A 55 -3.85 -2.96 -2.86
C VAL A 55 -2.69 -3.80 -3.37
N ILE A 56 -1.61 -3.18 -3.79
CA ILE A 56 -0.35 -3.85 -4.16
C ILE A 56 0.61 -3.71 -3.00
N THR A 57 1.00 -4.83 -2.39
CA THR A 57 2.00 -4.88 -1.31
C THR A 57 3.14 -5.84 -1.65
N PHE A 58 4.16 -5.87 -0.81
CA PHE A 58 5.40 -6.61 -1.07
C PHE A 58 5.71 -7.58 0.07
N TYR A 59 6.11 -8.80 -0.30
CA TYR A 59 6.62 -9.78 0.64
C TYR A 59 7.75 -10.60 -0.01
N PRO A 60 8.91 -10.82 0.66
CA PRO A 60 9.32 -10.18 1.93
C PRO A 60 9.36 -8.64 1.85
N HIS A 61 9.39 -7.99 3.01
CA HIS A 61 9.42 -6.53 3.06
C HIS A 61 10.69 -5.98 2.37
N PRO A 62 10.59 -4.92 1.54
CA PRO A 62 11.73 -4.38 0.78
C PRO A 62 12.98 -4.08 1.62
N ARG A 63 12.81 -3.55 2.83
CA ARG A 63 13.94 -3.25 3.74
C ARG A 63 14.71 -4.51 4.17
N GLN A 64 14.04 -5.67 4.29
CA GLN A 64 14.70 -6.95 4.60
C GLN A 64 15.57 -7.42 3.43
N VAL A 65 15.01 -7.41 2.22
CA VAL A 65 15.70 -7.91 1.02
C VAL A 65 16.88 -7.03 0.65
N LEU A 66 16.75 -5.72 0.86
CA LEU A 66 17.78 -4.73 0.56
C LEU A 66 18.78 -4.51 1.72
N ASN A 67 18.61 -5.21 2.83
CA ASN A 67 19.43 -5.06 4.05
C ASN A 67 19.50 -3.61 4.58
N ILE A 68 18.44 -2.84 4.41
CA ILE A 68 18.34 -1.46 4.93
C ILE A 68 17.86 -1.54 6.38
N ASP A 69 18.73 -1.24 7.33
CA ASP A 69 18.46 -1.28 8.77
C ASP A 69 17.79 -2.59 9.24
N SER A 70 18.11 -3.71 8.56
CA SER A 70 17.41 -4.97 8.74
C SER A 70 17.64 -5.65 10.10
N SER A 71 18.76 -5.37 10.77
CA SER A 71 19.13 -6.00 12.05
C SER A 71 18.16 -5.69 13.20
N ASN A 72 17.49 -4.53 13.15
CA ASN A 72 16.56 -4.07 14.18
C ASN A 72 15.13 -3.81 13.65
N LEU A 73 14.85 -4.16 12.39
CA LEU A 73 13.53 -3.94 11.82
C LEU A 73 12.51 -4.89 12.44
N ARG A 74 11.62 -4.35 13.27
CA ARG A 74 10.44 -5.04 13.78
C ARG A 74 9.23 -4.59 12.97
N PHE A 75 8.43 -5.55 12.47
CA PHE A 75 7.17 -5.22 11.82
C PHE A 75 6.11 -4.95 12.88
N ILE A 76 5.20 -4.02 12.58
CA ILE A 76 4.06 -3.71 13.43
C ILE A 76 3.04 -4.83 13.32
N THR A 77 2.81 -5.33 12.09
CA THR A 77 1.92 -6.45 11.81
C THR A 77 2.65 -7.55 11.04
N ASN A 78 2.29 -8.79 11.29
CA ASN A 78 2.61 -9.90 10.40
C ASN A 78 1.72 -9.87 9.15
N GLN A 79 1.92 -10.82 8.24
CA GLN A 79 1.18 -10.84 6.96
C GLN A 79 -0.32 -11.15 7.16
N GLU A 80 -0.66 -12.06 8.06
CA GLU A 80 -2.04 -12.45 8.33
C GLU A 80 -2.82 -11.29 8.98
N GLU A 81 -2.22 -10.60 9.95
CA GLU A 81 -2.81 -9.43 10.58
C GLU A 81 -3.02 -8.29 9.57
N LYS A 82 -2.06 -8.04 8.69
CA LYS A 82 -2.19 -7.05 7.61
C LYS A 82 -3.38 -7.38 6.72
N ILE A 83 -3.49 -8.63 6.28
CA ILE A 83 -4.59 -9.13 5.47
C ILE A 83 -5.93 -8.84 6.16
N LYS A 84 -6.06 -9.25 7.42
CA LYS A 84 -7.28 -9.04 8.21
C LYS A 84 -7.67 -7.57 8.30
N HIS A 85 -6.70 -6.68 8.56
CA HIS A 85 -6.98 -5.25 8.62
C HIS A 85 -7.42 -4.66 7.27
N LEU A 86 -6.87 -5.13 6.16
CA LEU A 86 -7.31 -4.70 4.83
C LEU A 86 -8.74 -5.18 4.52
N GLU A 87 -9.09 -6.42 4.91
CA GLU A 87 -10.46 -6.94 4.82
C GLU A 87 -11.45 -6.13 5.65
N GLU A 88 -11.09 -5.81 6.91
CA GLU A 88 -11.93 -5.01 7.82
C GLU A 88 -12.23 -3.60 7.27
N ILE A 89 -11.31 -3.04 6.50
CA ILE A 89 -11.51 -1.75 5.81
C ILE A 89 -12.43 -1.89 4.60
N GLY A 90 -12.54 -3.09 4.04
CA GLY A 90 -13.35 -3.37 2.86
C GLY A 90 -12.57 -3.32 1.55
N ILE A 91 -11.28 -3.67 1.57
CA ILE A 91 -10.48 -3.83 0.36
C ILE A 91 -10.92 -5.10 -0.38
N ASP A 92 -11.15 -4.99 -1.70
CA ASP A 92 -11.65 -6.09 -2.52
C ASP A 92 -10.55 -7.02 -2.99
N ASN A 93 -9.36 -6.47 -3.33
CA ASN A 93 -8.27 -7.24 -3.92
C ASN A 93 -6.93 -6.86 -3.27
N LEU A 94 -6.10 -7.87 -2.94
CA LEU A 94 -4.74 -7.69 -2.47
C LEU A 94 -3.77 -8.46 -3.36
N ILE A 95 -2.81 -7.76 -3.95
CA ILE A 95 -1.71 -8.33 -4.71
C ILE A 95 -0.45 -8.30 -3.86
N VAL A 96 0.10 -9.47 -3.56
CA VAL A 96 1.34 -9.60 -2.80
C VAL A 96 2.48 -9.93 -3.77
N VAL A 97 3.27 -8.92 -4.11
CA VAL A 97 4.41 -9.07 -5.01
C VAL A 97 5.58 -9.72 -4.27
N ASN A 98 6.14 -10.81 -4.84
CA ASN A 98 7.38 -11.39 -4.33
C ASN A 98 8.54 -10.41 -4.55
N PHE A 99 8.98 -9.74 -3.48
CA PHE A 99 10.03 -8.74 -3.57
C PHE A 99 11.41 -9.39 -3.47
N THR A 100 12.10 -9.44 -4.60
CA THR A 100 13.46 -9.99 -4.71
C THR A 100 14.48 -8.87 -5.01
N LYS A 101 15.78 -9.20 -4.93
CA LYS A 101 16.84 -8.27 -5.36
C LYS A 101 16.74 -7.94 -6.86
N GLU A 102 16.30 -8.88 -7.67
CA GLU A 102 16.05 -8.71 -9.10
C GLU A 102 14.90 -7.73 -9.32
N PHE A 103 13.76 -7.95 -8.63
CA PHE A 103 12.61 -7.06 -8.70
C PHE A 103 12.94 -5.63 -8.26
N SER A 104 13.81 -5.46 -7.25
CA SER A 104 14.23 -4.13 -6.78
C SER A 104 14.98 -3.30 -7.82
N ARG A 105 15.43 -3.90 -8.93
CA ARG A 105 16.10 -3.23 -10.05
C ARG A 105 15.13 -2.73 -11.12
N VAL A 106 13.87 -3.12 -11.06
CA VAL A 106 12.81 -2.65 -11.97
C VAL A 106 12.66 -1.15 -11.81
N SER A 107 12.69 -0.42 -12.93
CA SER A 107 12.49 1.03 -12.91
C SER A 107 11.08 1.39 -12.44
N SER A 108 10.92 2.59 -11.89
CA SER A 108 9.60 3.06 -11.45
C SER A 108 8.59 3.10 -12.60
N GLU A 109 9.03 3.54 -13.78
CA GLU A 109 8.20 3.57 -14.98
C GLU A 109 7.81 2.17 -15.44
N SER A 110 8.79 1.24 -15.57
CA SER A 110 8.49 -0.15 -15.95
C SER A 110 7.57 -0.83 -14.95
N PHE A 111 7.72 -0.56 -13.66
CA PHE A 111 6.82 -1.11 -12.66
C PHE A 111 5.37 -0.66 -12.87
N ILE A 112 5.14 0.63 -13.09
CA ILE A 112 3.78 1.13 -13.33
C ILE A 112 3.23 0.64 -14.66
N ARG A 113 4.02 0.71 -15.75
CA ARG A 113 3.57 0.30 -17.08
C ARG A 113 3.31 -1.20 -17.15
N ASP A 114 4.34 -2.02 -16.86
CA ASP A 114 4.32 -3.45 -17.17
C ASP A 114 3.54 -4.28 -16.13
N TYR A 115 3.49 -3.81 -14.87
CA TYR A 115 2.81 -4.54 -13.80
C TYR A 115 1.44 -3.96 -13.47
N VAL A 116 1.31 -2.64 -13.39
CA VAL A 116 0.05 -2.02 -12.95
C VAL A 116 -0.87 -1.77 -14.15
N ILE A 117 -0.39 -1.04 -15.17
CA ILE A 117 -1.25 -0.65 -16.28
C ILE A 117 -1.62 -1.85 -17.15
N GLU A 118 -0.64 -2.63 -17.61
CA GLU A 118 -0.91 -3.74 -18.54
C GLU A 118 -1.75 -4.85 -17.90
N ASN A 119 -1.54 -5.12 -16.60
CA ASN A 119 -2.20 -6.25 -15.95
C ASN A 119 -3.48 -5.87 -15.21
N ILE A 120 -3.58 -4.68 -14.60
CA ILE A 120 -4.76 -4.28 -13.82
C ILE A 120 -5.65 -3.33 -14.62
N ASN A 121 -5.06 -2.44 -15.44
CA ASN A 121 -5.75 -1.37 -16.16
C ASN A 121 -6.51 -0.42 -15.21
N PRO A 122 -5.81 0.33 -14.34
CA PRO A 122 -6.45 1.14 -13.31
C PRO A 122 -7.27 2.29 -13.87
N ALA A 123 -8.43 2.56 -13.27
CA ALA A 123 -9.15 3.81 -13.48
C ALA A 123 -8.52 4.96 -12.68
N LYS A 124 -7.98 4.65 -11.50
CA LYS A 124 -7.31 5.61 -10.62
C LYS A 124 -6.19 4.94 -9.83
N ILE A 125 -5.08 5.67 -9.65
CA ILE A 125 -4.02 5.31 -8.68
C ILE A 125 -4.03 6.33 -7.55
N VAL A 126 -4.09 5.85 -6.30
CA VAL A 126 -4.09 6.67 -5.08
C VAL A 126 -2.80 6.44 -4.32
N ILE A 127 -2.11 7.51 -3.95
CA ILE A 127 -0.87 7.44 -3.17
C ILE A 127 -0.87 8.43 -2.01
N GLY A 128 -0.10 8.14 -0.97
CA GLY A 128 0.15 9.11 0.10
C GLY A 128 1.10 10.24 -0.33
N TYR A 129 1.12 11.31 0.43
CA TYR A 129 1.87 12.55 0.12
C TYR A 129 3.39 12.33 -0.02
N ASP A 130 3.97 11.41 0.76
CA ASP A 130 5.41 11.10 0.79
C ASP A 130 5.77 9.79 0.08
N HIS A 131 4.83 9.29 -0.72
CA HIS A 131 4.97 7.98 -1.36
C HIS A 131 6.02 8.00 -2.46
N HIS A 132 6.97 7.05 -2.35
CA HIS A 132 7.98 6.79 -3.36
C HIS A 132 8.07 5.29 -3.65
N PHE A 133 8.25 4.94 -4.92
CA PHE A 133 8.29 3.55 -5.37
C PHE A 133 9.35 3.28 -6.44
N GLY A 134 9.54 2.00 -6.78
CA GLY A 134 10.49 1.55 -7.79
C GLY A 134 11.95 1.68 -7.36
N LYS A 135 12.85 1.43 -8.31
CA LYS A 135 14.30 1.45 -8.10
C LYS A 135 14.76 2.79 -7.51
N ASN A 136 15.54 2.72 -6.44
CA ASN A 136 16.08 3.88 -5.73
C ASN A 136 15.01 4.90 -5.27
N ARG A 137 13.74 4.48 -5.16
CA ARG A 137 12.61 5.37 -4.80
C ARG A 137 12.44 6.56 -5.77
N MET A 138 12.78 6.37 -7.04
CA MET A 138 12.70 7.43 -8.06
C MET A 138 11.27 7.68 -8.57
N GLY A 139 10.34 6.75 -8.32
CA GLY A 139 8.93 6.95 -8.65
C GLY A 139 8.24 7.80 -7.59
N ASP A 140 7.52 8.80 -8.04
CA ASP A 140 6.79 9.76 -7.23
C ASP A 140 5.46 10.17 -7.90
N PHE A 141 4.81 11.16 -7.33
CA PHE A 141 3.55 11.69 -7.86
C PHE A 141 3.71 12.29 -9.27
N SER A 142 4.83 12.96 -9.56
CA SER A 142 5.07 13.58 -10.89
C SER A 142 5.15 12.52 -11.98
N LEU A 143 5.91 11.45 -11.76
CA LEU A 143 5.99 10.34 -12.71
C LEU A 143 4.60 9.71 -12.96
N LEU A 144 3.80 9.54 -11.91
CA LEU A 144 2.43 9.01 -12.08
C LEU A 144 1.53 9.95 -12.88
N GLN A 145 1.66 11.28 -12.73
CA GLN A 145 0.92 12.25 -13.53
C GLN A 145 1.29 12.19 -15.01
N ASP A 146 2.58 12.05 -15.32
CA ASP A 146 3.06 11.92 -16.69
C ASP A 146 2.50 10.64 -17.34
N LEU A 147 2.58 9.51 -16.65
CA LEU A 147 2.01 8.24 -17.11
C LEU A 147 0.48 8.29 -17.20
N ALA A 148 -0.19 8.96 -16.28
CA ALA A 148 -1.65 9.11 -16.28
C ALA A 148 -2.14 9.85 -17.54
N SER A 149 -1.39 10.87 -17.97
CA SER A 149 -1.69 11.60 -19.20
C SER A 149 -1.56 10.71 -20.43
N GLN A 150 -0.57 9.81 -20.45
CA GLN A 150 -0.30 8.90 -21.56
C GLN A 150 -1.29 7.72 -21.59
N TYR A 151 -1.58 7.11 -20.43
CA TYR A 151 -2.35 5.86 -20.32
C TYR A 151 -3.81 6.05 -19.87
N LYS A 152 -4.25 7.30 -19.68
CA LYS A 152 -5.65 7.69 -19.41
C LYS A 152 -6.23 7.13 -18.10
N PHE A 153 -5.45 7.09 -17.04
CA PHE A 153 -5.94 6.87 -15.68
C PHE A 153 -5.86 8.16 -14.85
N LYS A 154 -6.53 8.21 -13.71
CA LYS A 154 -6.44 9.34 -12.77
C LYS A 154 -5.39 9.07 -11.71
N VAL A 155 -4.76 10.13 -11.20
CA VAL A 155 -3.88 10.04 -10.02
C VAL A 155 -4.42 10.95 -8.94
N GLN A 156 -4.49 10.43 -7.72
CA GLN A 156 -4.88 11.19 -6.54
C GLN A 156 -3.79 11.06 -5.48
N ARG A 157 -3.40 12.19 -4.90
CA ARG A 157 -2.52 12.23 -3.74
C ARG A 157 -3.34 12.56 -2.50
N ILE A 158 -3.22 11.72 -1.49
CA ILE A 158 -3.82 11.95 -0.17
C ILE A 158 -2.79 12.66 0.69
N GLU A 159 -3.19 13.78 1.28
CA GLU A 159 -2.34 14.56 2.18
C GLU A 159 -2.01 13.78 3.46
N ALA A 160 -1.00 14.25 4.19
CA ALA A 160 -0.60 13.62 5.43
C ALA A 160 -1.78 13.58 6.42
N HIS A 161 -1.99 12.42 7.03
CA HIS A 161 -2.91 12.28 8.13
C HIS A 161 -2.17 12.54 9.45
N ASP A 162 -2.55 13.59 10.13
CA ASP A 162 -1.99 13.97 11.41
C ASP A 162 -2.94 13.56 12.55
N VAL A 163 -2.36 12.99 13.60
CA VAL A 163 -3.04 12.73 14.87
C VAL A 163 -2.38 13.62 15.91
N GLU A 164 -3.16 14.49 16.54
CA GLU A 164 -2.67 15.52 17.48
C GLU A 164 -1.48 16.33 16.93
N ASN A 165 -1.57 16.75 15.66
CA ASN A 165 -0.51 17.47 14.92
C ASN A 165 0.80 16.65 14.72
N ILE A 166 0.74 15.34 14.82
CA ILE A 166 1.85 14.43 14.56
C ILE A 166 1.57 13.62 13.31
N ALA A 167 2.34 13.82 12.25
CA ALA A 167 2.24 12.99 11.04
C ALA A 167 2.48 11.51 11.38
N VAL A 168 1.49 10.67 11.12
CA VAL A 168 1.53 9.23 11.44
C VAL A 168 2.45 8.49 10.49
N SER A 169 3.32 7.63 11.02
CA SER A 169 4.15 6.72 10.21
C SER A 169 4.54 5.46 10.98
N SER A 170 4.74 4.34 10.25
CA SER A 170 5.23 3.09 10.86
C SER A 170 6.56 3.26 11.62
N THR A 171 7.42 4.20 11.21
CA THR A 171 8.66 4.49 11.90
C THR A 171 8.41 5.09 13.28
N LYS A 172 7.50 6.05 13.40
CA LYS A 172 7.15 6.67 14.70
C LYS A 172 6.52 5.64 15.64
N ILE A 173 5.61 4.82 15.15
CA ILE A 173 5.00 3.73 15.93
C ILE A 173 6.07 2.79 16.48
N ARG A 174 7.00 2.33 15.63
CA ARG A 174 8.10 1.45 16.07
C ARG A 174 8.99 2.12 17.14
N LEU A 175 9.31 3.39 16.96
CA LEU A 175 10.11 4.13 17.96
C LEU A 175 9.40 4.26 19.30
N SER A 176 8.09 4.50 19.30
CA SER A 176 7.28 4.52 20.53
C SER A 176 7.29 3.16 21.23
N LEU A 177 7.05 2.08 20.49
CA LEU A 177 7.11 0.72 21.04
C LEU A 177 8.49 0.35 21.59
N GLN A 178 9.58 0.74 20.90
CA GLN A 178 10.95 0.50 21.37
C GLN A 178 11.29 1.23 22.68
N ARG A 179 10.64 2.37 22.93
CA ARG A 179 10.77 3.16 24.16
C ARG A 179 9.83 2.71 25.26
N GLY A 180 8.97 1.72 25.00
CA GLY A 180 7.93 1.28 25.93
C GLY A 180 6.73 2.23 26.03
N ASP A 181 6.64 3.21 25.15
CA ASP A 181 5.53 4.16 25.09
C ASP A 181 4.38 3.57 24.26
N VAL A 182 3.69 2.62 24.88
CA VAL A 182 2.60 1.87 24.26
C VAL A 182 1.37 2.76 24.02
N GLU A 183 1.12 3.72 24.89
CA GLU A 183 -0.02 4.64 24.77
C GLU A 183 0.11 5.51 23.52
N HIS A 184 1.27 6.13 23.33
CA HIS A 184 1.56 6.92 22.12
C HIS A 184 1.59 6.04 20.87
N ALA A 185 2.11 4.82 20.93
CA ALA A 185 2.07 3.90 19.81
C ALA A 185 0.62 3.55 19.40
N ASN A 186 -0.24 3.25 20.36
CA ASN A 186 -1.66 2.95 20.10
C ASN A 186 -2.40 4.16 19.53
N MET A 187 -2.13 5.35 20.01
CA MET A 187 -2.73 6.59 19.49
C MET A 187 -2.40 6.80 18.00
N LEU A 188 -1.18 6.48 17.58
CA LEU A 188 -0.75 6.61 16.18
C LEU A 188 -1.24 5.44 15.31
N ASP A 189 -1.32 4.23 15.86
CA ASP A 189 -1.68 3.04 15.11
C ASP A 189 -3.19 2.97 14.86
N ARG A 190 -3.99 3.19 15.90
CA ARG A 190 -5.47 3.05 15.83
C ARG A 190 -6.13 4.11 16.69
N LYS A 191 -7.36 4.52 16.31
CA LYS A 191 -8.22 5.24 17.25
C LYS A 191 -8.36 4.39 18.50
N SER A 192 -7.97 4.95 19.65
CA SER A 192 -8.01 4.26 20.92
C SER A 192 -9.29 3.45 21.10
N VAL A 193 -9.13 2.17 21.38
CA VAL A 193 -10.21 1.37 21.93
C VAL A 193 -10.38 1.88 23.35
N VAL A 194 -11.42 2.65 23.57
CA VAL A 194 -11.93 2.94 24.93
C VAL A 194 -12.71 1.71 25.36
#